data_7b5d48cc902475adad08cc586079ea90
#
_entry.id   7b5d48cc902475adad08cc586079ea90
#
_cell.length_a   1.000
_cell.length_b   1.000
_cell.length_c   1.000
_cell.angle_alpha   90.00
_cell.angle_beta   90.00
_cell.angle_gamma   90.00
#
_symmetry.space_group_name_H-M   'P 1'
#
loop_
_entity.id
_entity.type
_entity.pdbx_description
1 polymer ?
#
loop_
_entity_poly.entity_id
_entity_poly.type
_entity_poly.pdbx_seq_one_letter_code
_entity_poly.pdbx_strand_id
1 'polypeptide(L)'
;MPNVTVTGAYQRDAGREAYVAGISIPFPVWDQRQGDIAQAKGSLRQREARLLRAKHELLKGIAQQIQLSQAAAAQITTYEKGLLKQAQEALRIAQVSFKFGEAGLLDVLDAQRVLRQTQLDYAQAKYDLSVALTELERVTGGFSQP
;
A
#
# COMPACT_ATOMS: atom_id res chain seq x y z
N MET A 1 25.59 -19.24 31.55
CA MET A 1 26.10 -20.12 32.64
C MET A 1 27.33 -19.43 33.18
N PRO A 2 27.51 -19.32 34.50
CA PRO A 2 28.74 -18.76 35.07
C PRO A 2 29.89 -19.72 34.80
N ASN A 3 30.96 -19.21 34.18
CA ASN A 3 32.17 -20.01 33.98
C ASN A 3 33.02 -19.96 35.26
N VAL A 4 33.13 -21.09 35.91
CA VAL A 4 34.04 -21.25 37.05
C VAL A 4 35.44 -21.49 36.49
N THR A 5 36.40 -20.63 36.83
CA THR A 5 37.80 -20.78 36.42
C THR A 5 38.62 -21.26 37.63
N VAL A 6 39.24 -22.39 37.49
CA VAL A 6 40.19 -22.93 38.49
C VAL A 6 41.60 -22.69 37.94
N THR A 7 42.44 -21.98 38.71
CA THR A 7 43.83 -21.74 38.37
C THR A 7 44.74 -22.38 39.42
N GLY A 8 45.69 -23.14 38.94
CA GLY A 8 46.78 -23.66 39.78
C GLY A 8 48.10 -23.14 39.24
N ALA A 9 48.93 -22.54 40.07
CA ALA A 9 50.27 -22.10 39.72
C ALA A 9 51.29 -22.63 40.71
N TYR A 10 52.43 -23.10 40.19
CA TYR A 10 53.59 -23.41 40.92
C TYR A 10 54.63 -22.33 40.75
N GLN A 11 55.08 -21.73 41.84
CA GLN A 11 56.07 -20.64 41.82
C GLN A 11 57.26 -21.04 42.65
N ARG A 12 58.45 -21.01 42.05
CA ARG A 12 59.72 -21.26 42.72
C ARG A 12 60.56 -20.00 42.68
N ASP A 13 60.73 -19.40 43.83
CA ASP A 13 61.51 -18.16 43.93
C ASP A 13 62.53 -18.32 45.08
N ALA A 14 63.85 -18.10 44.80
CA ALA A 14 64.95 -18.07 45.73
C ALA A 14 65.00 -19.22 46.78
N GLY A 15 64.69 -20.48 46.35
CA GLY A 15 64.73 -21.62 47.20
C GLY A 15 63.49 -21.90 48.05
N ARG A 16 62.43 -21.16 47.84
CA ARG A 16 61.09 -21.41 48.40
C ARG A 16 60.12 -21.90 47.30
N GLU A 17 59.46 -22.99 47.59
CA GLU A 17 58.42 -23.52 46.72
C GLU A 17 57.04 -23.09 47.25
N ALA A 18 56.26 -22.48 46.39
CA ALA A 18 54.88 -22.08 46.70
C ALA A 18 53.88 -22.64 45.66
N TYR A 19 52.86 -23.29 46.13
CA TYR A 19 51.74 -23.76 45.36
C TYR A 19 50.56 -22.76 45.55
N VAL A 20 50.07 -22.18 44.49
CA VAL A 20 48.94 -21.28 44.56
C VAL A 20 47.77 -21.92 43.83
N ALA A 21 46.65 -22.12 44.52
CA ALA A 21 45.40 -22.54 43.91
C ALA A 21 44.36 -21.41 44.06
N GLY A 22 43.77 -21.03 42.96
CA GLY A 22 42.72 -19.97 42.91
C GLY A 22 41.46 -20.49 42.25
N ILE A 23 40.31 -20.18 42.82
CA ILE A 23 38.98 -20.37 42.21
C ILE A 23 38.39 -18.99 41.99
N SER A 24 38.11 -18.68 40.73
CA SER A 24 37.42 -17.45 40.33
C SER A 24 35.99 -17.79 39.86
N ILE A 25 35.02 -17.26 40.58
CA ILE A 25 33.61 -17.39 40.24
C ILE A 25 33.12 -15.96 39.90
N PRO A 26 32.83 -15.65 38.65
CA PRO A 26 32.25 -14.35 38.32
C PRO A 26 30.80 -14.30 38.83
N PHE A 27 30.55 -13.55 39.89
CA PHE A 27 29.21 -13.21 40.33
C PHE A 27 28.74 -11.97 39.53
N PRO A 28 27.74 -12.08 38.65
CA PRO A 28 27.17 -10.93 37.93
C PRO A 28 26.26 -10.15 38.87
N VAL A 29 26.84 -9.42 39.83
CA VAL A 29 26.05 -8.70 40.86
C VAL A 29 25.43 -7.40 40.29
N TRP A 30 25.95 -6.93 39.16
CA TRP A 30 25.59 -5.60 38.62
C TRP A 30 24.96 -5.64 37.24
N ASP A 31 25.04 -6.71 36.47
CA ASP A 31 24.50 -6.80 35.13
C ASP A 31 23.30 -7.75 35.11
N GLN A 32 22.11 -7.19 35.39
CA GLN A 32 20.83 -7.91 35.28
C GLN A 32 20.31 -7.92 33.81
N ARG A 33 21.15 -7.63 32.81
CA ARG A 33 20.77 -7.54 31.40
C ARG A 33 19.56 -6.63 31.15
N GLN A 34 19.43 -5.60 31.99
CA GLN A 34 18.30 -4.65 31.89
C GLN A 34 18.28 -3.94 30.54
N GLY A 35 19.47 -3.68 29.97
CA GLY A 35 19.63 -3.12 28.63
C GLY A 35 19.04 -4.02 27.53
N ASP A 36 19.38 -5.31 27.55
CA ASP A 36 18.88 -6.31 26.60
C ASP A 36 17.36 -6.46 26.71
N ILE A 37 16.83 -6.48 27.93
CA ILE A 37 15.39 -6.55 28.19
C ILE A 37 14.69 -5.29 27.69
N ALA A 38 15.25 -4.11 27.92
CA ALA A 38 14.70 -2.84 27.45
C ALA A 38 14.70 -2.78 25.92
N GLN A 39 15.79 -3.22 25.30
CA GLN A 39 15.91 -3.31 23.84
C GLN A 39 14.87 -4.28 23.23
N ALA A 40 14.72 -5.47 23.83
CA ALA A 40 13.72 -6.46 23.39
C ALA A 40 12.30 -5.92 23.51
N LYS A 41 11.97 -5.27 24.64
CA LYS A 41 10.68 -4.59 24.82
C LYS A 41 10.46 -3.45 23.83
N GLY A 42 11.50 -2.67 23.53
CA GLY A 42 11.47 -1.64 22.50
C GLY A 42 11.20 -2.20 21.10
N SER A 43 11.88 -3.29 20.76
CA SER A 43 11.68 -4.02 19.49
C SER A 43 10.27 -4.61 19.37
N LEU A 44 9.73 -5.15 20.47
CA LEU A 44 8.34 -5.65 20.49
C LEU A 44 7.35 -4.52 20.18
N ARG A 45 7.43 -3.41 20.92
CA ARG A 45 6.55 -2.24 20.69
C ARG A 45 6.66 -1.71 19.26
N GLN A 46 7.88 -1.69 18.71
CA GLN A 46 8.08 -1.27 17.32
C GLN A 46 7.39 -2.21 16.32
N ARG A 47 7.46 -3.52 16.55
CA ARG A 47 6.77 -4.53 15.71
C ARG A 47 5.26 -4.42 15.81
N GLU A 48 4.73 -4.22 17.02
CA GLU A 48 3.30 -4.01 17.25
C GLU A 48 2.80 -2.73 16.54
N ALA A 49 3.54 -1.64 16.65
CA ALA A 49 3.22 -0.39 15.95
C ALA A 49 3.26 -0.55 14.42
N ARG A 50 4.24 -1.31 13.89
CA ARG A 50 4.30 -1.62 12.45
C ARG A 50 3.12 -2.45 12.00
N LEU A 51 2.72 -3.46 12.76
CA LEU A 51 1.54 -4.28 12.46
C LEU A 51 0.27 -3.44 12.43
N LEU A 52 0.10 -2.57 13.43
CA LEU A 52 -1.05 -1.66 13.48
C LEU A 52 -1.08 -0.72 12.27
N ARG A 53 0.07 -0.13 11.93
CA ARG A 53 0.22 0.72 10.75
C ARG A 53 -0.16 -0.02 9.47
N ALA A 54 0.37 -1.23 9.27
CA ALA A 54 0.06 -2.05 8.09
C ALA A 54 -1.44 -2.35 7.99
N LYS A 55 -2.11 -2.65 9.11
CA LYS A 55 -3.57 -2.83 9.15
C LYS A 55 -4.32 -1.57 8.73
N HIS A 56 -3.91 -0.41 9.23
CA HIS A 56 -4.55 0.87 8.85
C HIS A 56 -4.32 1.21 7.38
N GLU A 57 -3.13 0.98 6.85
CA GLU A 57 -2.81 1.19 5.44
C GLU A 57 -3.65 0.28 4.53
N LEU A 58 -3.82 -0.98 4.92
CA LEU A 58 -4.68 -1.93 4.20
C LEU A 58 -6.14 -1.46 4.18
N LEU A 59 -6.71 -1.14 5.34
CA LEU A 59 -8.10 -0.67 5.45
C LEU A 59 -8.32 0.62 4.67
N LYS A 60 -7.36 1.55 4.73
CA LYS A 60 -7.40 2.78 3.93
C LYS A 60 -7.38 2.46 2.43
N GLY A 61 -6.50 1.56 2.00
CA GLY A 61 -6.42 1.12 0.61
C GLY A 61 -7.74 0.54 0.11
N ILE A 62 -8.35 -0.37 0.87
CA ILE A 62 -9.66 -0.96 0.53
C ILE A 62 -10.73 0.13 0.42
N ALA A 63 -10.85 1.00 1.43
CA ALA A 63 -11.85 2.07 1.43
C ALA A 63 -11.67 3.00 0.22
N GLN A 64 -10.44 3.33 -0.13
CA GLN A 64 -10.12 4.17 -1.29
C GLN A 64 -10.54 3.49 -2.61
N GLN A 65 -10.27 2.21 -2.80
CA GLN A 65 -10.66 1.50 -4.02
C GLN A 65 -12.18 1.35 -4.14
N ILE A 66 -12.89 1.15 -3.03
CA ILE A 66 -14.36 1.14 -3.02
C ILE A 66 -14.90 2.50 -3.47
N GLN A 67 -14.37 3.60 -2.95
CA GLN A 67 -14.81 4.94 -3.35
C GLN A 67 -14.54 5.21 -4.84
N LEU A 68 -13.38 4.83 -5.35
CA LEU A 68 -13.03 4.97 -6.76
C LEU A 68 -13.96 4.14 -7.66
N SER A 69 -14.25 2.89 -7.28
CA SER A 69 -15.15 2.03 -8.05
C SER A 69 -16.59 2.59 -8.09
N GLN A 70 -17.09 3.11 -6.96
CA GLN A 70 -18.39 3.74 -6.88
C GLN A 70 -18.46 5.01 -7.73
N ALA A 71 -17.43 5.85 -7.67
CA ALA A 71 -17.36 7.06 -8.49
C ALA A 71 -17.36 6.74 -10.01
N ALA A 72 -16.54 5.78 -10.43
CA ALA A 72 -16.47 5.33 -11.81
C ALA A 72 -17.81 4.72 -12.27
N ALA A 73 -18.46 3.90 -11.45
CA ALA A 73 -19.78 3.33 -11.77
C ALA A 73 -20.87 4.41 -11.90
N ALA A 74 -20.87 5.41 -11.01
CA ALA A 74 -21.80 6.54 -11.11
C ALA A 74 -21.56 7.35 -12.38
N GLN A 75 -20.30 7.56 -12.77
CA GLN A 75 -19.91 8.24 -13.98
C GLN A 75 -20.39 7.48 -15.23
N ILE A 76 -20.16 6.17 -15.31
CA ILE A 76 -20.65 5.29 -16.38
C ILE A 76 -22.18 5.44 -16.51
N THR A 77 -22.90 5.35 -15.40
CA THR A 77 -24.36 5.49 -15.37
C THR A 77 -24.82 6.84 -15.93
N THR A 78 -24.09 7.92 -15.65
CA THR A 78 -24.39 9.26 -16.17
C THR A 78 -24.23 9.31 -17.68
N TYR A 79 -23.17 8.74 -18.25
CA TYR A 79 -22.97 8.64 -19.68
C TYR A 79 -24.07 7.82 -20.37
N GLU A 80 -24.43 6.65 -19.80
CA GLU A 80 -25.42 5.75 -20.36
C GLU A 80 -26.85 6.32 -20.29
N LYS A 81 -27.19 7.01 -19.20
CA LYS A 81 -28.55 7.58 -19.00
C LYS A 81 -28.86 8.79 -19.91
N GLY A 82 -27.85 9.50 -20.37
CA GLY A 82 -28.17 10.69 -21.13
C GLY A 82 -27.06 11.27 -21.97
N LEU A 83 -25.85 11.45 -21.47
CA LEU A 83 -24.81 12.21 -22.15
C LEU A 83 -24.45 11.69 -23.55
N LEU A 84 -24.30 10.37 -23.71
CA LEU A 84 -24.03 9.76 -25.01
C LEU A 84 -25.17 10.02 -26.00
N LYS A 85 -26.41 9.86 -25.56
CA LYS A 85 -27.60 10.10 -26.40
C LYS A 85 -27.73 11.58 -26.75
N GLN A 86 -27.49 12.49 -25.81
CA GLN A 86 -27.53 13.94 -26.06
C GLN A 86 -26.45 14.35 -27.05
N ALA A 87 -25.22 13.83 -26.93
CA ALA A 87 -24.15 14.15 -27.87
C ALA A 87 -24.45 13.62 -29.30
N GLN A 88 -25.02 12.41 -29.41
CA GLN A 88 -25.47 11.87 -30.70
C GLN A 88 -26.57 12.71 -31.34
N GLU A 89 -27.57 13.12 -30.55
CA GLU A 89 -28.69 13.93 -31.01
C GLU A 89 -28.23 15.32 -31.41
N ALA A 90 -27.30 15.94 -30.66
CA ALA A 90 -26.69 17.21 -31.01
C ALA A 90 -26.00 17.15 -32.38
N LEU A 91 -25.23 16.08 -32.63
CA LEU A 91 -24.60 15.87 -33.94
C LEU A 91 -25.65 15.68 -35.04
N ARG A 92 -26.72 14.92 -34.80
CA ARG A 92 -27.80 14.71 -35.74
C ARG A 92 -28.47 16.02 -36.10
N ILE A 93 -28.79 16.87 -35.12
CA ILE A 93 -29.41 18.19 -35.33
C ILE A 93 -28.46 19.07 -36.14
N ALA A 94 -27.19 19.19 -35.79
CA ALA A 94 -26.20 19.97 -36.51
C ALA A 94 -26.09 19.55 -37.99
N GLN A 95 -26.10 18.24 -38.27
CA GLN A 95 -26.08 17.71 -39.64
C GLN A 95 -27.33 18.04 -40.42
N VAL A 96 -28.49 18.02 -39.80
CA VAL A 96 -29.77 18.37 -40.43
C VAL A 96 -29.80 19.86 -40.72
N SER A 97 -29.47 20.72 -39.76
CA SER A 97 -29.42 22.18 -39.94
C SER A 97 -28.40 22.58 -41.02
N PHE A 98 -27.28 21.91 -41.11
CA PHE A 98 -26.30 22.13 -42.19
C PHE A 98 -26.88 21.79 -43.56
N LYS A 99 -27.60 20.68 -43.70
CA LYS A 99 -28.27 20.30 -44.96
C LYS A 99 -29.30 21.32 -45.44
N PHE A 100 -29.96 22.00 -44.50
CA PHE A 100 -30.94 23.05 -44.81
C PHE A 100 -30.31 24.46 -44.95
N GLY A 101 -28.96 24.55 -44.77
CA GLY A 101 -28.25 25.83 -44.87
C GLY A 101 -28.42 26.75 -43.65
N GLU A 102 -28.98 26.24 -42.55
CA GLU A 102 -29.22 26.97 -41.29
C GLU A 102 -28.00 26.98 -40.34
N ALA A 103 -27.10 26.02 -40.51
CA ALA A 103 -25.87 25.91 -39.71
C ALA A 103 -24.61 25.80 -40.57
N GLY A 104 -23.48 26.22 -40.05
CA GLY A 104 -22.19 26.14 -40.73
C GLY A 104 -21.56 24.74 -40.60
N LEU A 105 -20.61 24.42 -41.47
CA LEU A 105 -19.78 23.19 -41.35
C LEU A 105 -19.06 23.09 -40.00
N LEU A 106 -18.66 24.25 -39.43
CA LEU A 106 -17.98 24.32 -38.16
C LEU A 106 -18.84 23.74 -37.02
N ASP A 107 -20.16 24.02 -37.05
CA ASP A 107 -21.11 23.53 -36.05
C ASP A 107 -21.19 21.99 -36.08
N VAL A 108 -21.17 21.39 -37.28
CA VAL A 108 -21.15 19.93 -37.45
C VAL A 108 -19.83 19.33 -36.93
N LEU A 109 -18.69 19.98 -37.22
CA LEU A 109 -17.37 19.52 -36.74
C LEU A 109 -17.26 19.61 -35.23
N ASP A 110 -17.78 20.66 -34.62
CA ASP A 110 -17.79 20.82 -33.17
C ASP A 110 -18.71 19.79 -32.50
N ALA A 111 -19.91 19.56 -33.02
CA ALA A 111 -20.78 18.49 -32.50
C ALA A 111 -20.13 17.09 -32.63
N GLN A 112 -19.43 16.85 -33.75
CA GLN A 112 -18.68 15.59 -33.93
C GLN A 112 -17.52 15.46 -32.96
N ARG A 113 -16.82 16.57 -32.65
CA ARG A 113 -15.76 16.59 -31.63
C ARG A 113 -16.33 16.25 -30.25
N VAL A 114 -17.43 16.89 -29.85
CA VAL A 114 -18.11 16.67 -28.58
C VAL A 114 -18.54 15.22 -28.46
N LEU A 115 -19.14 14.62 -29.47
CA LEU A 115 -19.54 13.21 -29.46
C LEU A 115 -18.30 12.29 -29.24
N ARG A 116 -17.24 12.53 -30.00
CA ARG A 116 -15.98 11.72 -29.82
C ARG A 116 -15.41 11.87 -28.45
N GLN A 117 -15.36 13.08 -27.90
CA GLN A 117 -14.86 13.32 -26.55
C GLN A 117 -15.72 12.58 -25.52
N THR A 118 -17.05 12.68 -25.62
CA THR A 118 -17.98 11.97 -24.73
C THR A 118 -17.79 10.45 -24.78
N GLN A 119 -17.53 9.88 -25.97
CA GLN A 119 -17.23 8.45 -26.13
C GLN A 119 -15.89 8.05 -25.50
N LEU A 120 -14.87 8.90 -25.62
CA LEU A 120 -13.57 8.67 -24.99
C LEU A 120 -13.68 8.71 -23.46
N ASP A 121 -14.39 9.71 -22.93
CA ASP A 121 -14.59 9.87 -21.49
C ASP A 121 -15.38 8.68 -20.91
N TYR A 122 -16.38 8.18 -21.63
CA TYR A 122 -17.11 6.97 -21.26
C TYR A 122 -16.20 5.72 -21.26
N ALA A 123 -15.35 5.57 -22.28
CA ALA A 123 -14.39 4.47 -22.33
C ALA A 123 -13.36 4.56 -21.17
N GLN A 124 -12.93 5.78 -20.85
CA GLN A 124 -12.04 6.03 -19.71
C GLN A 124 -12.71 5.64 -18.38
N ALA A 125 -13.98 6.04 -18.17
CA ALA A 125 -14.71 5.66 -16.96
C ALA A 125 -14.84 4.13 -16.79
N LYS A 126 -15.06 3.39 -17.88
CA LYS A 126 -15.04 1.92 -17.86
C LYS A 126 -13.69 1.34 -17.50
N TYR A 127 -12.63 1.90 -18.06
CA TYR A 127 -11.27 1.50 -17.73
C TYR A 127 -10.98 1.74 -16.25
N ASP A 128 -11.31 2.91 -15.72
CA ASP A 128 -11.10 3.28 -14.32
C ASP A 128 -11.85 2.35 -13.37
N LEU A 129 -13.09 1.96 -13.73
CA LEU A 129 -13.84 0.95 -12.96
C LEU A 129 -13.11 -0.40 -12.94
N SER A 130 -12.63 -0.86 -14.10
CA SER A 130 -11.91 -2.13 -14.21
C SER A 130 -10.62 -2.13 -13.39
N VAL A 131 -9.87 -1.04 -13.44
CA VAL A 131 -8.65 -0.84 -12.63
C VAL A 131 -8.98 -0.87 -11.14
N ALA A 132 -10.01 -0.10 -10.71
CA ALA A 132 -10.39 -0.05 -9.30
C ALA A 132 -10.84 -1.42 -8.77
N LEU A 133 -11.57 -2.22 -9.56
CA LEU A 133 -11.99 -3.58 -9.20
C LEU A 133 -10.80 -4.53 -9.11
N THR A 134 -9.88 -4.49 -10.08
CA THR A 134 -8.66 -5.33 -10.07
C THR A 134 -7.76 -4.99 -8.87
N GLU A 135 -7.61 -3.71 -8.54
CA GLU A 135 -6.87 -3.28 -7.37
C GLU A 135 -7.55 -3.71 -6.06
N LEU A 136 -8.89 -3.68 -6.03
CA LEU A 136 -9.64 -4.19 -4.88
C LEU A 136 -9.39 -5.69 -4.67
N GLU A 137 -9.45 -6.50 -5.75
CA GLU A 137 -9.13 -7.92 -5.71
C GLU A 137 -7.69 -8.17 -5.24
N ARG A 138 -6.73 -7.41 -5.74
CA ARG A 138 -5.33 -7.49 -5.33
C ARG A 138 -5.15 -7.22 -3.84
N VAL A 139 -5.80 -6.19 -3.30
CA VAL A 139 -5.66 -5.79 -1.89
C VAL A 139 -6.39 -6.77 -0.96
N THR A 140 -7.51 -7.35 -1.40
CA THR A 140 -8.27 -8.34 -0.62
C THR A 140 -7.71 -9.76 -0.73
N GLY A 141 -6.69 -9.99 -1.57
CA GLY A 141 -6.13 -11.32 -1.80
C GLY A 141 -7.03 -12.21 -2.68
N GLY A 142 -7.97 -11.61 -3.40
CA GLY A 142 -8.97 -12.30 -4.22
C GLY A 142 -8.44 -12.90 -5.52
N PHE A 143 -7.13 -13.01 -5.74
CA PHE A 143 -6.56 -13.93 -6.72
C PHE A 143 -6.66 -15.36 -6.18
N SER A 144 -7.86 -15.80 -5.92
CA SER A 144 -8.12 -17.21 -5.66
C SER A 144 -8.38 -17.88 -6.99
N GLN A 145 -7.33 -18.49 -7.47
CA GLN A 145 -7.26 -19.79 -8.12
C GLN A 145 -7.96 -20.00 -9.47
N PRO A 146 -7.21 -20.63 -10.35
CA PRO A 146 -7.79 -21.25 -11.51
C PRO A 146 -8.65 -22.44 -11.13
#